data_f9fd9e1a1c9522ee45e6e35a289772a3
#
_entry.id   f9fd9e1a1c9522ee45e6e35a289772a3
#
_cell.length_a   1.000
_cell.length_b   1.000
_cell.length_c   1.000
_cell.angle_alpha   90.00
_cell.angle_beta   90.00
_cell.angle_gamma   90.00
#
_symmetry.space_group_name_H-M   'P 1'
#
loop_
_entity.id
_entity.type
_entity.pdbx_description
1 polymer ?
#
loop_
_entity_poly.entity_id
_entity_poly.type
_entity_poly.pdbx_seq_one_letter_code
_entity_poly.pdbx_strand_id
1 'polypeptide(L)'
;AGVALYWIASNLFAILQQYLLNWAINPKDYVDYEALEASKQELDELQSIGGRKKPFARNPYAKREKKDFKRFFSVVNKHLVFYSESSGFYKYYQGIIEWLLAHTNLTIHYITSDPEDQIFALAEKENKIRAYYIGEKKLITLMMKMDADVVVMTMPDIENFHIKRSYVRKDIEYIYIPHGMDSLNMTMRTGSMDHYDTVYCVGKHHTEEIRKTEEAYGLPPKKLIDWGYCLLDRMIEDYKKADKTPHEKKHILIAPSWQKDNIVDNCLEGMLDDLAGKGYEVVVRPHPQQVRLQQDKMDRLKERYANNPDI
;
A
#
# COMPACT_ATOMS: atom_id res chain seq x y z
N ALA A 1 31.58 20.29 -30.27
CA ALA A 1 32.37 19.06 -30.32
C ALA A 1 32.81 18.58 -28.92
N GLY A 2 33.31 19.46 -28.02
CA GLY A 2 33.85 19.08 -26.71
C GLY A 2 32.88 18.38 -25.78
N VAL A 3 31.62 18.83 -25.70
CA VAL A 3 30.58 18.24 -24.83
C VAL A 3 30.21 16.83 -25.24
N ALA A 4 30.16 16.56 -26.55
CA ALA A 4 29.85 15.23 -27.08
C ALA A 4 31.00 14.24 -26.80
N LEU A 5 32.24 14.66 -26.94
CA LEU A 5 33.43 13.88 -26.62
C LEU A 5 33.49 13.55 -25.10
N TYR A 6 33.22 14.54 -24.26
CA TYR A 6 33.15 14.35 -22.81
C TYR A 6 32.07 13.32 -22.44
N TRP A 7 30.90 13.40 -23.07
CA TRP A 7 29.78 12.49 -22.80
C TRP A 7 30.10 11.05 -23.21
N ILE A 8 30.73 10.87 -24.37
CA ILE A 8 31.18 9.55 -24.86
C ILE A 8 32.26 8.97 -23.92
N ALA A 9 33.25 9.78 -23.55
CA ALA A 9 34.34 9.38 -22.66
C ALA A 9 33.79 9.00 -21.25
N SER A 10 32.86 9.77 -20.71
CA SER A 10 32.22 9.50 -19.42
C SER A 10 31.43 8.19 -19.43
N ASN A 11 30.67 7.93 -20.49
CA ASN A 11 29.94 6.67 -20.62
C ASN A 11 30.86 5.46 -20.80
N LEU A 12 31.94 5.58 -21.59
CA LEU A 12 32.94 4.52 -21.74
C LEU A 12 33.65 4.24 -20.41
N PHE A 13 33.98 5.28 -19.64
CA PHE A 13 34.62 5.14 -18.35
C PHE A 13 33.66 4.47 -17.34
N ALA A 14 32.37 4.83 -17.34
CA ALA A 14 31.36 4.21 -16.49
C ALA A 14 31.19 2.71 -16.81
N ILE A 15 31.21 2.33 -18.10
CA ILE A 15 31.14 0.93 -18.53
C ILE A 15 32.39 0.17 -18.08
N LEU A 16 33.58 0.76 -18.26
CA LEU A 16 34.83 0.15 -17.83
C LEU A 16 34.88 -0.03 -16.30
N GLN A 17 34.45 1.00 -15.56
CA GLN A 17 34.36 0.96 -14.10
C GLN A 17 33.41 -0.14 -13.64
N GLN A 18 32.23 -0.27 -14.27
CA GLN A 18 31.28 -1.32 -13.97
C GLN A 18 31.85 -2.72 -14.24
N TYR A 19 32.57 -2.87 -15.34
CA TYR A 19 33.23 -4.12 -15.69
C TYR A 19 34.31 -4.50 -14.67
N LEU A 20 35.16 -3.53 -14.28
CA LEU A 20 36.20 -3.74 -13.27
C LEU A 20 35.59 -4.05 -11.89
N LEU A 21 34.52 -3.39 -11.50
CA LEU A 21 33.81 -3.66 -10.25
C LEU A 21 33.20 -5.06 -10.24
N ASN A 22 32.56 -5.47 -11.33
CA ASN A 22 31.98 -6.82 -11.45
C ASN A 22 33.04 -7.93 -11.47
N TRP A 23 34.26 -7.61 -11.93
CA TRP A 23 35.38 -8.52 -11.90
C TRP A 23 36.04 -8.63 -10.51
N ALA A 24 36.17 -7.46 -9.81
CA ALA A 24 36.79 -7.39 -8.49
C ALA A 24 35.87 -7.85 -7.35
N ILE A 25 34.56 -7.67 -7.52
CA ILE A 25 33.53 -8.00 -6.54
C ILE A 25 32.62 -9.04 -7.17
N ASN A 26 32.69 -10.26 -6.66
CA ASN A 26 31.76 -11.31 -7.10
C ASN A 26 30.37 -11.04 -6.46
N PRO A 27 29.35 -10.68 -7.25
CA PRO A 27 28.04 -10.40 -6.68
C PRO A 27 27.40 -11.58 -5.95
N LYS A 28 27.83 -12.81 -6.27
CA LYS A 28 27.32 -14.04 -5.63
C LYS A 28 27.69 -14.17 -4.16
N ASP A 29 28.75 -13.45 -3.73
CA ASP A 29 29.18 -13.47 -2.33
C ASP A 29 28.32 -12.56 -1.43
N TYR A 30 27.49 -11.67 -2.04
CA TYR A 30 26.70 -10.66 -1.35
C TYR A 30 25.19 -10.75 -1.61
N VAL A 31 24.79 -11.51 -2.60
CA VAL A 31 23.38 -11.62 -3.01
C VAL A 31 23.00 -13.10 -3.04
N ASP A 32 22.00 -13.46 -2.27
CA ASP A 32 21.34 -14.76 -2.37
C ASP A 32 20.53 -14.81 -3.68
N TYR A 33 21.14 -15.32 -4.72
CA TYR A 33 20.53 -15.41 -6.04
C TYR A 33 19.40 -16.45 -6.09
N GLU A 34 19.42 -17.48 -5.26
CA GLU A 34 18.35 -18.48 -5.21
C GLU A 34 17.09 -17.86 -4.62
N ALA A 35 17.21 -17.11 -3.52
CA ALA A 35 16.11 -16.35 -2.94
C ALA A 35 15.60 -15.24 -3.88
N LEU A 36 16.52 -14.60 -4.63
CA LEU A 36 16.15 -13.56 -5.61
C LEU A 36 15.41 -14.16 -6.82
N GLU A 37 15.82 -15.33 -7.32
CA GLU A 37 15.13 -16.00 -8.42
C GLU A 37 13.77 -16.55 -7.98
N ALA A 38 13.69 -17.14 -6.79
CA ALA A 38 12.42 -17.57 -6.22
C ALA A 38 11.44 -16.41 -6.06
N SER A 39 11.92 -15.27 -5.54
CA SER A 39 11.10 -14.03 -5.42
C SER A 39 10.69 -13.46 -6.78
N LYS A 40 11.54 -13.56 -7.81
CA LYS A 40 11.17 -13.16 -9.18
C LYS A 40 10.14 -14.08 -9.80
N GLN A 41 10.29 -15.40 -9.62
CA GLN A 41 9.31 -16.36 -10.09
C GLN A 41 7.96 -16.16 -9.43
N GLU A 42 7.93 -15.93 -8.12
CA GLU A 42 6.71 -15.60 -7.39
C GLU A 42 6.07 -14.30 -7.89
N LEU A 43 6.87 -13.26 -8.15
CA LEU A 43 6.40 -12.00 -8.75
C LEU A 43 5.89 -12.19 -10.18
N ASP A 44 6.56 -12.99 -11.00
CA ASP A 44 6.14 -13.29 -12.37
C ASP A 44 4.86 -14.15 -12.38
N GLU A 45 4.73 -15.11 -11.46
CA GLU A 45 3.50 -15.88 -11.25
C GLU A 45 2.34 -14.95 -10.85
N LEU A 46 2.53 -14.09 -9.86
CA LEU A 46 1.53 -13.11 -9.42
C LEU A 46 1.14 -12.14 -10.54
N GLN A 47 2.11 -11.69 -11.35
CA GLN A 47 1.84 -10.82 -12.51
C GLN A 47 1.18 -11.54 -13.68
N SER A 48 1.45 -12.84 -13.87
CA SER A 48 0.81 -13.66 -14.90
C SER A 48 -0.67 -13.93 -14.59
N ILE A 49 -1.00 -14.08 -13.31
CA ILE A 49 -2.38 -14.22 -12.81
C ILE A 49 -3.16 -12.92 -12.97
N GLY A 50 -2.50 -11.75 -12.78
CA GLY A 50 -3.13 -10.42 -12.86
C GLY A 50 -3.33 -9.83 -14.26
N GLY A 51 -3.10 -10.60 -15.34
CA GLY A 51 -3.17 -10.13 -16.71
C GLY A 51 -2.00 -9.20 -17.08
N ARG A 52 -1.18 -9.56 -18.07
CA ARG A 52 -0.03 -8.75 -18.53
C ARG A 52 -0.48 -7.35 -18.93
N LYS A 53 -0.10 -6.33 -18.15
CA LYS A 53 -0.17 -4.92 -18.62
C LYS A 53 0.58 -4.86 -19.96
N LYS A 54 -0.09 -4.48 -21.03
CA LYS A 54 0.54 -4.32 -22.35
C LYS A 54 1.70 -3.34 -22.21
N PRO A 55 2.95 -3.69 -22.57
CA PRO A 55 4.15 -2.88 -22.28
C PRO A 55 4.13 -1.48 -22.94
N PHE A 56 3.21 -1.21 -23.86
CA PHE A 56 3.04 0.05 -24.57
C PHE A 56 1.70 0.75 -24.29
N ALA A 57 0.92 0.33 -23.29
CA ALA A 57 -0.32 1.04 -22.96
C ALA A 57 0.04 2.44 -22.45
N ARG A 58 -0.38 3.47 -23.18
CA ARG A 58 -0.25 4.87 -22.73
C ARG A 58 -1.08 5.05 -21.48
N ASN A 59 -0.46 5.54 -20.40
CA ASN A 59 -1.19 5.94 -19.20
C ASN A 59 -2.15 7.10 -19.59
N PRO A 60 -3.47 6.93 -19.52
CA PRO A 60 -4.43 7.98 -19.85
C PRO A 60 -4.28 9.21 -18.96
N TYR A 61 -3.77 9.02 -17.75
CA TYR A 61 -3.58 10.08 -16.76
C TYR A 61 -2.19 10.72 -16.78
N ALA A 62 -1.33 10.40 -17.77
CA ALA A 62 0.06 10.89 -17.83
C ALA A 62 0.18 12.43 -17.81
N LYS A 63 -0.78 13.14 -18.42
CA LYS A 63 -0.81 14.61 -18.40
C LYS A 63 -1.11 15.14 -16.99
N ARG A 64 -2.07 14.54 -16.30
CA ARG A 64 -2.45 14.86 -14.93
C ARG A 64 -1.27 14.59 -13.99
N GLU A 65 -0.70 13.40 -14.07
CA GLU A 65 0.47 13.01 -13.28
C GLU A 65 1.65 14.00 -13.44
N LYS A 66 1.96 14.40 -14.68
CA LYS A 66 3.02 15.40 -14.95
C LYS A 66 2.70 16.76 -14.32
N LYS A 67 1.43 17.19 -14.40
CA LYS A 67 0.96 18.45 -13.80
C LYS A 67 1.05 18.38 -12.27
N ASP A 68 0.55 17.30 -11.67
CA ASP A 68 0.53 17.13 -10.22
C ASP A 68 1.94 16.97 -9.64
N PHE A 69 2.83 16.26 -10.33
CA PHE A 69 4.22 16.16 -9.95
C PHE A 69 4.93 17.54 -9.92
N LYS A 70 4.71 18.35 -10.96
CA LYS A 70 5.25 19.73 -10.98
C LYS A 70 4.63 20.58 -9.86
N ARG A 71 3.32 20.50 -9.67
CA ARG A 71 2.59 21.25 -8.64
C ARG A 71 3.06 20.86 -7.25
N PHE A 72 3.34 19.59 -6.98
CA PHE A 72 3.87 19.15 -5.70
C PHE A 72 5.20 19.80 -5.38
N PHE A 73 6.15 19.80 -6.33
CA PHE A 73 7.46 20.39 -6.13
C PHE A 73 7.52 21.93 -6.25
N SER A 74 6.46 22.57 -6.75
CA SER A 74 6.37 24.04 -6.74
C SER A 74 5.98 24.63 -5.39
N VAL A 75 5.48 23.80 -4.47
CA VAL A 75 5.15 24.20 -3.10
C VAL A 75 6.35 23.96 -2.21
N VAL A 76 6.82 25.00 -1.56
CA VAL A 76 7.88 24.95 -0.54
C VAL A 76 7.25 24.78 0.86
N ASN A 77 8.05 24.31 1.82
CA ASN A 77 7.65 24.15 3.23
C ASN A 77 6.40 23.26 3.41
N LYS A 78 6.43 22.08 2.84
CA LYS A 78 5.41 21.07 3.08
C LYS A 78 5.61 20.46 4.47
N HIS A 79 4.72 20.77 5.42
CA HIS A 79 4.84 20.24 6.78
C HIS A 79 4.35 18.80 6.88
N LEU A 80 3.26 18.45 6.16
CA LEU A 80 2.60 17.16 6.30
C LEU A 80 2.19 16.59 4.95
N VAL A 81 2.68 15.40 4.66
CA VAL A 81 2.38 14.64 3.45
C VAL A 81 1.81 13.27 3.83
N PHE A 82 0.66 12.92 3.28
CA PHE A 82 0.12 11.56 3.30
C PHE A 82 0.38 10.91 1.95
N TYR A 83 0.78 9.64 1.96
CA TYR A 83 0.80 8.80 0.76
C TYR A 83 -0.17 7.64 0.90
N SER A 84 -0.99 7.46 -0.13
CA SER A 84 -1.97 6.37 -0.25
C SER A 84 -1.75 5.60 -1.55
N GLU A 85 -1.73 4.28 -1.47
CA GLU A 85 -1.58 3.41 -2.63
C GLU A 85 -2.84 3.41 -3.51
N SER A 86 -4.01 3.55 -2.90
CA SER A 86 -5.31 3.60 -3.58
C SER A 86 -6.38 4.26 -2.71
N SER A 87 -7.53 4.57 -3.30
CA SER A 87 -8.71 5.15 -2.62
C SER A 87 -9.15 4.34 -1.38
N GLY A 88 -8.96 3.02 -1.40
CA GLY A 88 -9.30 2.15 -0.29
C GLY A 88 -8.52 2.38 1.01
N PHE A 89 -7.39 3.09 0.96
CA PHE A 89 -6.57 3.36 2.14
C PHE A 89 -6.94 4.66 2.87
N TYR A 90 -7.69 5.57 2.26
CA TYR A 90 -8.13 6.82 2.90
C TYR A 90 -8.78 6.58 4.28
N LYS A 91 -9.57 5.52 4.42
CA LYS A 91 -10.27 5.16 5.66
C LYS A 91 -9.35 5.01 6.89
N TYR A 92 -8.08 4.69 6.69
CA TYR A 92 -7.09 4.55 7.76
C TYR A 92 -6.53 5.89 8.22
N TYR A 93 -6.53 6.88 7.33
CA TYR A 93 -6.09 8.25 7.62
C TYR A 93 -7.23 9.17 8.06
N GLN A 94 -8.48 8.80 7.76
CA GLN A 94 -9.63 9.67 7.83
C GLN A 94 -9.78 10.33 9.21
N GLY A 95 -9.69 9.59 10.30
CA GLY A 95 -9.81 10.15 11.64
C GLY A 95 -8.74 11.22 11.95
N ILE A 96 -7.50 10.98 11.49
CA ILE A 96 -6.40 11.94 11.67
C ILE A 96 -6.65 13.19 10.81
N ILE A 97 -7.01 12.99 9.55
CA ILE A 97 -7.26 14.09 8.60
C ILE A 97 -8.42 14.95 9.10
N GLU A 98 -9.54 14.36 9.49
CA GLU A 98 -10.71 15.08 10.04
C GLU A 98 -10.34 15.86 11.30
N TRP A 99 -9.58 15.26 12.21
CA TRP A 99 -9.12 15.96 13.40
C TRP A 99 -8.22 17.15 13.08
N LEU A 100 -7.26 16.98 12.17
CA LEU A 100 -6.36 18.05 11.73
C LEU A 100 -7.10 19.19 11.06
N LEU A 101 -8.08 18.89 10.22
CA LEU A 101 -8.92 19.89 9.55
C LEU A 101 -9.75 20.72 10.54
N ALA A 102 -10.25 20.07 11.60
CA ALA A 102 -11.07 20.72 12.62
C ALA A 102 -10.25 21.59 13.59
N HIS A 103 -9.02 21.17 13.91
CA HIS A 103 -8.25 21.75 15.03
C HIS A 103 -6.99 22.50 14.60
N THR A 104 -6.61 22.48 13.34
CA THR A 104 -5.38 23.13 12.85
C THR A 104 -5.63 23.90 11.56
N ASN A 105 -4.65 24.76 11.22
CA ASN A 105 -4.61 25.45 9.92
C ASN A 105 -3.56 24.82 8.98
N LEU A 106 -3.11 23.59 9.27
CA LEU A 106 -2.14 22.89 8.44
C LEU A 106 -2.71 22.59 7.05
N THR A 107 -1.89 22.79 6.04
CA THR A 107 -2.17 22.28 4.70
C THR A 107 -1.73 20.82 4.63
N ILE A 108 -2.66 19.96 4.32
CA ILE A 108 -2.42 18.52 4.13
C ILE A 108 -2.13 18.27 2.65
N HIS A 109 -0.95 17.75 2.36
CA HIS A 109 -0.57 17.30 1.04
C HIS A 109 -0.86 15.80 0.93
N TYR A 110 -1.80 15.41 0.08
CA TYR A 110 -2.20 14.01 -0.07
C TYR A 110 -1.80 13.49 -1.45
N ILE A 111 -0.90 12.53 -1.48
CA ILE A 111 -0.43 11.86 -2.68
C ILE A 111 -1.16 10.53 -2.79
N THR A 112 -1.71 10.24 -3.96
CA THR A 112 -2.33 8.95 -4.24
C THR A 112 -1.83 8.38 -5.57
N SER A 113 -1.69 7.05 -5.63
CA SER A 113 -1.40 6.34 -6.88
C SER A 113 -2.66 5.92 -7.65
N ASP A 114 -3.84 6.27 -7.12
CA ASP A 114 -5.14 6.03 -7.73
C ASP A 114 -5.71 7.33 -8.34
N PRO A 115 -5.90 7.40 -9.68
CA PRO A 115 -6.44 8.59 -10.31
C PRO A 115 -7.90 8.88 -9.97
N GLU A 116 -8.64 7.87 -9.49
CA GLU A 116 -10.06 7.93 -9.12
C GLU A 116 -10.25 8.04 -7.60
N ASP A 117 -9.19 8.34 -6.84
CA ASP A 117 -9.24 8.44 -5.39
C ASP A 117 -10.25 9.49 -4.93
N GLN A 118 -11.08 9.13 -3.95
CA GLN A 118 -12.09 10.01 -3.33
C GLN A 118 -11.51 11.31 -2.75
N ILE A 119 -10.21 11.33 -2.45
CA ILE A 119 -9.53 12.51 -1.92
C ILE A 119 -9.64 13.71 -2.85
N PHE A 120 -9.77 13.51 -4.17
CA PHE A 120 -9.91 14.62 -5.11
C PHE A 120 -11.22 15.34 -4.92
N ALA A 121 -12.33 14.62 -4.73
CA ALA A 121 -13.63 15.22 -4.43
C ALA A 121 -13.66 15.92 -3.06
N LEU A 122 -12.89 15.40 -2.09
CA LEU A 122 -12.75 16.05 -0.79
C LEU A 122 -11.92 17.33 -0.90
N ALA A 123 -10.84 17.32 -1.66
CA ALA A 123 -9.97 18.48 -1.88
C ALA A 123 -10.66 19.63 -2.65
N GLU A 124 -11.73 19.35 -3.39
CA GLU A 124 -12.57 20.39 -4.01
C GLU A 124 -13.42 21.15 -2.99
N LYS A 125 -13.78 20.49 -1.88
CA LYS A 125 -14.63 21.05 -0.82
C LYS A 125 -13.81 21.62 0.34
N GLU A 126 -12.59 21.13 0.53
CA GLU A 126 -11.74 21.46 1.66
C GLU A 126 -10.42 22.10 1.18
N ASN A 127 -10.29 23.39 1.37
CA ASN A 127 -9.14 24.18 0.87
C ASN A 127 -7.81 23.88 1.58
N LYS A 128 -7.85 23.22 2.73
CA LYS A 128 -6.65 22.76 3.46
C LYS A 128 -6.08 21.46 2.89
N ILE A 129 -6.78 20.79 1.96
CA ILE A 129 -6.29 19.57 1.32
C ILE A 129 -5.79 19.89 -0.07
N ARG A 130 -4.56 19.42 -0.37
CA ARG A 130 -3.96 19.47 -1.70
C ARG A 130 -3.69 18.05 -2.17
N ALA A 131 -4.54 17.53 -3.04
CA ALA A 131 -4.44 16.18 -3.58
C ALA A 131 -3.60 16.12 -4.86
N TYR A 132 -2.77 15.06 -5.00
CA TYR A 132 -1.88 14.85 -6.13
C TYR A 132 -1.95 13.40 -6.61
N TYR A 133 -2.18 13.21 -7.89
CA TYR A 133 -2.07 11.90 -8.52
C TYR A 133 -0.63 11.65 -8.98
N ILE A 134 -0.01 10.59 -8.46
CA ILE A 134 1.36 10.18 -8.80
C ILE A 134 1.36 8.66 -9.00
N GLY A 135 1.46 8.22 -10.25
CA GLY A 135 1.53 6.80 -10.58
C GLY A 135 2.85 6.15 -10.18
N GLU A 136 2.87 4.83 -10.12
CA GLU A 136 3.96 4.00 -9.60
C GLU A 136 5.35 4.38 -10.13
N LYS A 137 5.47 4.68 -11.44
CA LYS A 137 6.76 5.00 -12.05
C LYS A 137 7.39 6.31 -11.56
N LYS A 138 6.55 7.31 -11.23
CA LYS A 138 7.04 8.60 -10.73
C LYS A 138 7.10 8.66 -9.21
N LEU A 139 6.40 7.75 -8.54
CA LEU A 139 6.41 7.67 -7.10
C LEU A 139 7.82 7.49 -6.54
N ILE A 140 8.61 6.61 -7.16
CA ILE A 140 10.02 6.38 -6.77
C ILE A 140 10.79 7.70 -6.77
N THR A 141 10.73 8.44 -7.88
CA THR A 141 11.42 9.72 -8.00
C THR A 141 10.88 10.78 -7.04
N LEU A 142 9.56 10.78 -6.80
CA LEU A 142 8.93 11.69 -5.86
C LEU A 142 9.41 11.41 -4.44
N MET A 143 9.42 10.16 -4.00
CA MET A 143 9.87 9.78 -2.67
C MET A 143 11.36 10.10 -2.46
N MET A 144 12.22 9.79 -3.42
CA MET A 144 13.65 10.14 -3.38
C MET A 144 13.90 11.65 -3.28
N LYS A 145 13.00 12.48 -3.81
CA LYS A 145 13.06 13.95 -3.80
C LYS A 145 12.10 14.57 -2.79
N MET A 146 11.52 13.78 -1.90
CA MET A 146 10.56 14.27 -0.91
C MET A 146 11.16 15.44 -0.12
N ASP A 147 10.39 16.50 -0.04
CA ASP A 147 10.70 17.70 0.73
C ASP A 147 9.47 18.03 1.59
N ALA A 148 9.43 17.43 2.76
CA ALA A 148 8.38 17.59 3.75
C ALA A 148 8.97 17.42 5.16
N ASP A 149 8.28 17.88 6.20
CA ASP A 149 8.73 17.64 7.58
C ASP A 149 8.28 16.25 8.05
N VAL A 150 7.05 15.87 7.69
CA VAL A 150 6.44 14.60 8.10
C VAL A 150 5.83 13.90 6.88
N VAL A 151 6.09 12.61 6.73
CA VAL A 151 5.47 11.74 5.73
C VAL A 151 4.75 10.58 6.44
N VAL A 152 3.46 10.45 6.17
CA VAL A 152 2.59 9.43 6.78
C VAL A 152 2.17 8.42 5.74
N MET A 153 2.36 7.14 6.02
CA MET A 153 2.06 6.04 5.09
C MET A 153 1.48 4.82 5.80
N THR A 154 0.74 4.02 5.04
CA THR A 154 0.30 2.67 5.43
C THR A 154 1.13 1.56 4.76
N MET A 155 2.02 1.95 3.84
CA MET A 155 2.85 1.03 3.09
C MET A 155 4.05 0.58 3.94
N PRO A 156 4.24 -0.72 4.20
CA PRO A 156 5.44 -1.24 4.85
C PRO A 156 6.64 -1.25 3.89
N ASP A 157 7.78 -1.71 4.35
CA ASP A 157 8.96 -2.02 3.52
C ASP A 157 9.64 -0.81 2.84
N ILE A 158 9.48 0.40 3.40
CA ILE A 158 10.29 1.55 2.95
C ILE A 158 11.78 1.21 3.10
N GLU A 159 12.61 1.59 2.14
CA GLU A 159 14.04 1.26 1.97
C GLU A 159 14.34 -0.20 1.57
N ASN A 160 13.46 -1.16 1.83
CA ASN A 160 13.70 -2.57 1.50
C ASN A 160 13.61 -2.84 -0.01
N PHE A 161 12.73 -2.14 -0.72
CA PHE A 161 12.55 -2.27 -2.17
C PHE A 161 12.83 -0.96 -2.90
N HIS A 162 12.02 -0.63 -3.93
CA HIS A 162 12.22 0.55 -4.78
C HIS A 162 11.73 1.86 -4.15
N ILE A 163 10.90 1.82 -3.12
CA ILE A 163 10.49 3.03 -2.41
C ILE A 163 11.52 3.34 -1.33
N LYS A 164 12.17 4.49 -1.49
CA LYS A 164 13.25 4.95 -0.62
C LYS A 164 12.84 6.20 0.13
N ARG A 165 13.47 6.41 1.29
CA ARG A 165 13.42 7.68 2.02
C ARG A 165 14.07 8.78 1.17
N SER A 166 13.80 10.02 1.50
CA SER A 166 14.36 11.16 0.77
C SER A 166 15.89 11.17 0.77
N TYR A 167 16.46 11.45 -0.40
CA TYR A 167 17.89 11.70 -0.55
C TYR A 167 18.25 13.17 -0.35
N VAL A 168 17.27 14.07 -0.44
CA VAL A 168 17.50 15.53 -0.34
C VAL A 168 17.30 16.06 1.08
N ARG A 169 16.43 15.40 1.88
CA ARG A 169 16.21 15.73 3.28
C ARG A 169 16.28 14.47 4.14
N LYS A 170 17.20 14.44 5.11
CA LYS A 170 17.40 13.28 6.00
C LYS A 170 16.67 13.42 7.34
N ASP A 171 16.15 14.58 7.62
CA ASP A 171 15.44 14.97 8.83
C ASP A 171 13.93 14.75 8.77
N ILE A 172 13.40 14.17 7.68
CA ILE A 172 11.97 13.86 7.53
C ILE A 172 11.58 12.76 8.53
N GLU A 173 10.54 13.01 9.30
CA GLU A 173 9.90 12.00 10.15
C GLU A 173 8.95 11.14 9.28
N TYR A 174 9.23 9.83 9.18
CA TYR A 174 8.36 8.87 8.51
C TYR A 174 7.51 8.14 9.53
N ILE A 175 6.20 8.28 9.39
CA ILE A 175 5.20 7.70 10.29
C ILE A 175 4.49 6.56 9.58
N TYR A 176 4.47 5.39 10.21
CA TYR A 176 3.67 4.26 9.76
C TYR A 176 2.34 4.21 10.50
N ILE A 177 1.24 4.07 9.74
CA ILE A 177 -0.10 3.82 10.27
C ILE A 177 -0.53 2.43 9.83
N PRO A 178 -0.79 1.51 10.76
CA PRO A 178 -1.29 0.18 10.43
C PRO A 178 -2.66 0.22 9.74
N HIS A 179 -2.83 -0.65 8.77
CA HIS A 179 -4.10 -0.84 8.06
C HIS A 179 -4.85 -2.11 8.49
N GLY A 180 -4.39 -2.76 9.57
CA GLY A 180 -4.98 -3.89 10.24
C GLY A 180 -4.79 -3.82 11.76
N MET A 181 -5.51 -4.66 12.50
CA MET A 181 -5.37 -4.81 13.96
C MET A 181 -4.64 -6.11 14.35
N ASP A 182 -4.16 -6.82 13.38
CA ASP A 182 -3.47 -8.10 13.50
C ASP A 182 -2.02 -7.91 13.98
N SER A 183 -1.40 -9.02 14.37
CA SER A 183 0.01 -9.04 14.78
C SER A 183 0.92 -8.61 13.63
N LEU A 184 1.78 -7.64 13.85
CA LEU A 184 2.76 -7.18 12.87
C LEU A 184 3.75 -8.30 12.53
N ASN A 185 4.17 -9.10 13.52
CA ASN A 185 5.11 -10.19 13.30
C ASN A 185 4.52 -11.36 12.47
N MET A 186 3.19 -11.52 12.47
CA MET A 186 2.53 -12.57 11.69
C MET A 186 2.23 -12.14 10.25
N THR A 187 2.04 -10.85 10.02
CA THR A 187 1.56 -10.34 8.73
C THR A 187 2.62 -9.57 7.96
N MET A 188 3.61 -9.02 8.65
CA MET A 188 4.68 -8.23 8.04
C MET A 188 5.96 -9.05 7.88
N ARG A 189 6.74 -8.71 6.88
CA ARG A 189 8.07 -9.28 6.71
C ARG A 189 9.02 -8.76 7.79
N THR A 190 10.01 -9.55 8.16
CA THR A 190 11.10 -9.07 9.00
C THR A 190 11.77 -7.85 8.34
N GLY A 191 11.99 -6.81 9.12
CA GLY A 191 12.59 -5.56 8.64
C GLY A 191 11.62 -4.58 7.96
N SER A 192 10.34 -4.93 7.80
CA SER A 192 9.37 -4.06 7.11
C SER A 192 9.15 -2.70 7.75
N MET A 193 9.38 -2.61 9.08
CA MET A 193 9.20 -1.38 9.86
C MET A 193 10.53 -0.68 10.22
N ASP A 194 11.69 -1.25 9.86
CA ASP A 194 12.99 -0.81 10.37
C ASP A 194 13.32 0.64 10.03
N HIS A 195 12.85 1.12 8.92
CA HIS A 195 13.14 2.46 8.41
C HIS A 195 12.06 3.51 8.71
N TYR A 196 11.08 3.19 9.56
CA TYR A 196 10.15 4.16 10.10
C TYR A 196 10.68 4.76 11.41
N ASP A 197 10.45 6.07 11.59
CA ASP A 197 10.84 6.78 12.81
C ASP A 197 9.76 6.64 13.88
N THR A 198 8.48 6.69 13.47
CA THR A 198 7.32 6.63 14.35
C THR A 198 6.33 5.58 13.84
N VAL A 199 5.75 4.80 14.75
CA VAL A 199 4.67 3.86 14.47
C VAL A 199 3.47 4.17 15.35
N TYR A 200 2.30 4.30 14.73
CA TYR A 200 1.02 4.42 15.42
C TYR A 200 0.50 3.02 15.76
N CYS A 201 0.53 2.67 17.03
CA CYS A 201 0.15 1.34 17.50
C CYS A 201 -1.35 1.25 17.70
N VAL A 202 -1.98 0.19 17.18
CA VAL A 202 -3.41 -0.05 17.36
C VAL A 202 -3.73 -0.60 18.75
N GLY A 203 -2.74 -1.14 19.44
CA GLY A 203 -2.87 -1.68 20.79
C GLY A 203 -1.53 -2.14 21.34
N LYS A 204 -1.54 -2.59 22.59
CA LYS A 204 -0.34 -3.00 23.33
C LYS A 204 0.49 -4.09 22.63
N HIS A 205 -0.17 -5.00 21.91
CA HIS A 205 0.53 -6.06 21.16
C HIS A 205 1.49 -5.48 20.12
N HIS A 206 1.11 -4.42 19.38
CA HIS A 206 2.04 -3.76 18.43
C HIS A 206 3.25 -3.17 19.16
N THR A 207 3.03 -2.51 20.28
CA THR A 207 4.12 -1.94 21.10
C THR A 207 5.07 -3.05 21.58
N GLU A 208 4.53 -4.14 22.11
CA GLU A 208 5.33 -5.26 22.59
C GLU A 208 6.10 -5.95 21.47
N GLU A 209 5.47 -6.20 20.32
CA GLU A 209 6.09 -6.83 19.16
C GLU A 209 7.23 -5.98 18.60
N ILE A 210 7.01 -4.68 18.45
CA ILE A 210 8.05 -3.76 17.95
C ILE A 210 9.23 -3.72 18.91
N ARG A 211 9.00 -3.58 20.24
CA ARG A 211 10.08 -3.57 21.22
C ARG A 211 10.88 -4.87 21.24
N LYS A 212 10.22 -6.03 21.16
CA LYS A 212 10.89 -7.32 21.05
C LYS A 212 11.71 -7.45 19.76
N THR A 213 11.19 -6.94 18.64
CA THR A 213 11.90 -6.92 17.38
C THR A 213 13.15 -6.04 17.45
N GLU A 214 13.03 -4.84 18.02
CA GLU A 214 14.15 -3.92 18.24
C GLU A 214 15.24 -4.58 19.11
N GLU A 215 14.86 -5.25 20.18
CA GLU A 215 15.78 -5.98 21.07
C GLU A 215 16.46 -7.15 20.32
N ALA A 216 15.67 -7.97 19.63
CA ALA A 216 16.16 -9.17 18.96
C ALA A 216 17.15 -8.88 17.83
N TYR A 217 16.96 -7.75 17.13
CA TYR A 217 17.79 -7.38 15.97
C TYR A 217 18.74 -6.19 16.26
N GLY A 218 18.79 -5.70 17.48
CA GLY A 218 19.66 -4.57 17.85
C GLY A 218 19.31 -3.27 17.14
N LEU A 219 18.03 -3.02 16.87
CA LEU A 219 17.56 -1.85 16.14
C LEU A 219 17.42 -0.62 17.04
N PRO A 220 17.59 0.59 16.52
CA PRO A 220 17.30 1.80 17.29
C PRO A 220 15.81 1.86 17.65
N PRO A 221 15.48 2.34 18.87
CA PRO A 221 14.09 2.40 19.31
C PRO A 221 13.31 3.44 18.53
N LYS A 222 12.16 3.03 18.00
CA LYS A 222 11.19 3.89 17.32
C LYS A 222 10.32 4.65 18.33
N LYS A 223 9.79 5.79 17.92
CA LYS A 223 8.71 6.45 18.64
C LYS A 223 7.41 5.67 18.43
N LEU A 224 6.82 5.17 19.50
CA LEU A 224 5.55 4.44 19.45
C LEU A 224 4.45 5.30 20.05
N ILE A 225 3.36 5.44 19.33
CA ILE A 225 2.18 6.21 19.73
C ILE A 225 1.03 5.23 19.94
N ASP A 226 0.49 5.18 21.13
CA ASP A 226 -0.73 4.44 21.43
C ASP A 226 -1.92 5.21 20.84
N TRP A 227 -2.30 4.81 19.63
CA TRP A 227 -3.26 5.54 18.80
C TRP A 227 -4.63 4.87 18.77
N GLY A 228 -4.67 3.54 18.84
CA GLY A 228 -5.88 2.78 18.56
C GLY A 228 -6.15 2.60 17.06
N TYR A 229 -7.41 2.39 16.69
CA TYR A 229 -7.78 2.10 15.31
C TYR A 229 -9.05 2.86 14.91
N CYS A 230 -8.89 4.05 14.34
CA CYS A 230 -9.98 4.96 13.98
C CYS A 230 -11.07 4.34 13.10
N LEU A 231 -10.71 3.38 12.24
CA LEU A 231 -11.69 2.69 11.43
C LEU A 231 -12.66 1.87 12.28
N LEU A 232 -12.17 1.23 13.36
CA LEU A 232 -13.03 0.48 14.28
C LEU A 232 -13.99 1.40 15.02
N ASP A 233 -13.52 2.55 15.50
CA ASP A 233 -14.37 3.53 16.18
C ASP A 233 -15.53 3.96 15.29
N ARG A 234 -15.25 4.24 14.02
CA ARG A 234 -16.29 4.56 13.02
C ARG A 234 -17.23 3.39 12.78
N MET A 235 -16.71 2.18 12.61
CA MET A 235 -17.55 0.99 12.43
C MET A 235 -18.49 0.77 13.63
N ILE A 236 -18.03 1.03 14.84
CA ILE A 236 -18.85 0.98 16.06
C ILE A 236 -19.95 2.03 16.03
N GLU A 237 -19.64 3.25 15.60
CA GLU A 237 -20.64 4.31 15.46
C GLU A 237 -21.67 3.99 14.37
N ASP A 238 -21.25 3.49 13.24
CA ASP A 238 -22.13 3.08 12.15
C ASP A 238 -23.02 1.92 12.58
N TYR A 239 -22.46 0.95 13.31
CA TYR A 239 -23.22 -0.15 13.89
C TYR A 239 -24.28 0.32 14.88
N LYS A 240 -24.00 1.36 15.70
CA LYS A 240 -24.99 1.94 16.61
C LYS A 240 -26.17 2.58 15.88
N LYS A 241 -25.94 3.11 14.68
CA LYS A 241 -26.92 3.80 13.82
C LYS A 241 -27.63 2.84 12.85
N ALA A 242 -27.04 1.64 12.64
CA ALA A 242 -27.59 0.66 11.70
C ALA A 242 -28.96 0.14 12.15
N ASP A 243 -29.81 -0.15 11.16
CA ASP A 243 -31.05 -0.87 11.39
C ASP A 243 -30.73 -2.27 11.91
N LYS A 244 -31.36 -2.62 13.06
CA LYS A 244 -31.17 -3.90 13.74
C LYS A 244 -32.42 -4.78 13.65
N THR A 245 -33.29 -4.52 12.67
CA THR A 245 -34.44 -5.37 12.42
C THR A 245 -33.98 -6.82 12.19
N PRO A 246 -34.49 -7.79 12.90
CA PRO A 246 -34.10 -9.19 12.70
C PRO A 246 -34.36 -9.62 11.24
N HIS A 247 -33.34 -10.22 10.64
CA HIS A 247 -33.49 -10.81 9.31
C HIS A 247 -34.26 -12.12 9.39
N GLU A 248 -35.08 -12.39 8.38
CA GLU A 248 -35.85 -13.67 8.30
C GLU A 248 -34.90 -14.87 8.15
N LYS A 249 -33.81 -14.70 7.38
CA LYS A 249 -32.78 -15.72 7.19
C LYS A 249 -31.52 -15.38 8.02
N LYS A 250 -30.80 -16.41 8.44
CA LYS A 250 -29.49 -16.22 9.02
C LYS A 250 -28.49 -15.81 7.93
N HIS A 251 -27.71 -14.76 8.19
CA HIS A 251 -26.68 -14.28 7.28
C HIS A 251 -25.35 -14.98 7.56
N ILE A 252 -24.71 -15.46 6.50
CA ILE A 252 -23.38 -16.06 6.53
C ILE A 252 -22.44 -15.20 5.69
N LEU A 253 -21.39 -14.67 6.31
CA LEU A 253 -20.32 -13.97 5.61
C LEU A 253 -19.13 -14.90 5.42
N ILE A 254 -18.75 -15.15 4.15
CA ILE A 254 -17.53 -15.86 3.78
C ILE A 254 -16.52 -14.81 3.27
N ALA A 255 -15.52 -14.47 4.09
CA ALA A 255 -14.52 -13.45 3.78
C ALA A 255 -13.11 -14.07 3.73
N PRO A 256 -12.75 -14.76 2.64
CA PRO A 256 -11.48 -15.47 2.51
C PRO A 256 -10.31 -14.51 2.35
N SER A 257 -9.14 -14.96 2.78
CA SER A 257 -7.84 -14.35 2.47
C SER A 257 -7.51 -14.50 0.97
N TRP A 258 -6.47 -13.80 0.52
CA TRP A 258 -5.97 -13.86 -0.87
C TRP A 258 -4.74 -14.76 -1.04
N GLN A 259 -4.26 -15.35 0.03
CA GLN A 259 -3.10 -16.25 -0.01
C GLN A 259 -3.41 -17.49 -0.84
N LYS A 260 -2.37 -18.10 -1.38
CA LYS A 260 -2.48 -19.36 -2.13
C LYS A 260 -3.12 -20.45 -1.24
N ASP A 261 -3.90 -21.33 -1.86
CA ASP A 261 -4.59 -22.44 -1.20
C ASP A 261 -5.67 -21.99 -0.18
N ASN A 262 -6.26 -20.82 -0.39
CA ASN A 262 -7.37 -20.33 0.44
C ASN A 262 -8.71 -21.02 0.11
N ILE A 263 -9.77 -20.65 0.83
CA ILE A 263 -11.12 -21.19 0.65
C ILE A 263 -11.62 -21.06 -0.79
N VAL A 264 -11.32 -19.93 -1.47
CA VAL A 264 -11.74 -19.70 -2.87
C VAL A 264 -11.13 -20.72 -3.82
N ASP A 265 -9.89 -21.15 -3.54
CA ASP A 265 -9.18 -22.09 -4.39
C ASP A 265 -9.62 -23.54 -4.15
N ASN A 266 -9.98 -23.89 -2.92
CA ASN A 266 -10.15 -25.28 -2.50
C ASN A 266 -11.59 -25.75 -2.39
N CYS A 267 -12.49 -24.97 -1.78
CA CYS A 267 -13.79 -25.49 -1.39
C CYS A 267 -14.97 -24.51 -1.48
N LEU A 268 -14.76 -23.26 -1.90
CA LEU A 268 -15.82 -22.24 -1.87
C LEU A 268 -17.07 -22.67 -2.65
N GLU A 269 -16.93 -23.22 -3.87
CA GLU A 269 -18.06 -23.62 -4.69
C GLU A 269 -18.88 -24.72 -4.02
N GLY A 270 -18.20 -25.75 -3.47
CA GLY A 270 -18.87 -26.80 -2.71
C GLY A 270 -19.60 -26.28 -1.48
N MET A 271 -18.98 -25.34 -0.74
CA MET A 271 -19.65 -24.70 0.41
C MET A 271 -20.90 -23.92 -0.01
N LEU A 272 -20.84 -23.18 -1.11
CA LEU A 272 -21.98 -22.42 -1.62
C LEU A 272 -23.10 -23.33 -2.09
N ASP A 273 -22.78 -24.40 -2.83
CA ASP A 273 -23.76 -25.40 -3.28
C ASP A 273 -24.44 -26.11 -2.07
N ASP A 274 -23.68 -26.38 -1.01
CA ASP A 274 -24.20 -26.96 0.21
C ASP A 274 -25.08 -26.01 1.04
N LEU A 275 -24.85 -24.71 0.98
CA LEU A 275 -25.61 -23.71 1.74
C LEU A 275 -26.86 -23.23 0.99
N ALA A 276 -26.85 -23.31 -0.34
CA ALA A 276 -27.97 -22.91 -1.18
C ALA A 276 -29.29 -23.67 -0.82
N GLY A 277 -30.39 -22.94 -0.70
CA GLY A 277 -31.70 -23.50 -0.38
C GLY A 277 -31.88 -23.97 1.06
N LYS A 278 -30.91 -23.76 1.96
CA LYS A 278 -31.01 -24.18 3.38
C LYS A 278 -31.47 -23.07 4.32
N GLY A 279 -32.05 -22.01 3.81
CA GLY A 279 -32.62 -20.92 4.62
C GLY A 279 -31.58 -19.93 5.16
N TYR A 280 -30.41 -19.86 4.51
CA TYR A 280 -29.37 -18.86 4.77
C TYR A 280 -29.37 -17.79 3.68
N GLU A 281 -28.88 -16.61 4.00
CA GLU A 281 -28.41 -15.62 3.05
C GLU A 281 -26.87 -15.59 3.13
N VAL A 282 -26.20 -15.90 2.03
CA VAL A 282 -24.74 -16.07 1.99
C VAL A 282 -24.12 -14.93 1.20
N VAL A 283 -23.22 -14.20 1.84
CA VAL A 283 -22.43 -13.16 1.19
C VAL A 283 -20.97 -13.58 1.10
N VAL A 284 -20.45 -13.67 -0.11
CA VAL A 284 -19.03 -13.92 -0.34
C VAL A 284 -18.33 -12.59 -0.57
N ARG A 285 -17.37 -12.27 0.29
CA ARG A 285 -16.58 -11.05 0.21
C ARG A 285 -15.08 -11.37 0.05
N PRO A 286 -14.59 -11.65 -1.16
CA PRO A 286 -13.20 -11.96 -1.38
C PRO A 286 -12.31 -10.76 -1.05
N HIS A 287 -11.08 -11.03 -0.64
CA HIS A 287 -10.09 -9.99 -0.43
C HIS A 287 -9.84 -9.20 -1.72
N PRO A 288 -9.64 -7.86 -1.70
CA PRO A 288 -9.39 -7.07 -2.90
C PRO A 288 -8.23 -7.58 -3.77
N GLN A 289 -7.17 -8.11 -3.16
CA GLN A 289 -6.07 -8.73 -3.90
C GLN A 289 -6.50 -10.01 -4.63
N GLN A 290 -7.37 -10.83 -4.03
CA GLN A 290 -7.93 -12.01 -4.69
C GLN A 290 -8.69 -11.60 -5.95
N VAL A 291 -9.55 -10.59 -5.84
CA VAL A 291 -10.29 -10.05 -7.01
C VAL A 291 -9.34 -9.57 -8.09
N ARG A 292 -8.30 -8.80 -7.71
CA ARG A 292 -7.33 -8.26 -8.67
C ARG A 292 -6.52 -9.35 -9.39
N LEU A 293 -6.10 -10.38 -8.64
CA LEU A 293 -5.22 -11.43 -9.15
C LEU A 293 -5.97 -12.53 -9.91
N GLN A 294 -7.23 -12.79 -9.57
CA GLN A 294 -8.04 -13.88 -10.12
C GLN A 294 -9.39 -13.38 -10.64
N GLN A 295 -9.41 -12.28 -11.38
CA GLN A 295 -10.63 -11.65 -11.90
C GLN A 295 -11.52 -12.63 -12.65
N ASP A 296 -10.95 -13.43 -13.57
CA ASP A 296 -11.69 -14.41 -14.36
C ASP A 296 -12.39 -15.47 -13.49
N LYS A 297 -11.77 -15.85 -12.36
CA LYS A 297 -12.38 -16.79 -11.41
C LYS A 297 -13.54 -16.14 -10.67
N MET A 298 -13.35 -14.87 -10.25
CA MET A 298 -14.41 -14.12 -9.59
C MET A 298 -15.62 -13.91 -10.50
N ASP A 299 -15.38 -13.63 -11.77
CA ASP A 299 -16.45 -13.42 -12.76
C ASP A 299 -17.22 -14.72 -13.00
N ARG A 300 -16.54 -15.87 -13.14
CA ARG A 300 -17.21 -17.19 -13.22
C ARG A 300 -18.06 -17.52 -12.00
N LEU A 301 -17.56 -17.20 -10.80
CA LEU A 301 -18.33 -17.41 -9.56
C LEU A 301 -19.58 -16.54 -9.55
N LYS A 302 -19.48 -15.27 -9.92
CA LYS A 302 -20.62 -14.36 -10.03
C LYS A 302 -21.65 -14.86 -11.04
N GLU A 303 -21.20 -15.30 -12.21
CA GLU A 303 -22.09 -15.86 -13.25
C GLU A 303 -22.81 -17.13 -12.76
N ARG A 304 -22.08 -18.05 -12.10
CA ARG A 304 -22.64 -19.30 -11.58
C ARG A 304 -23.78 -19.07 -10.58
N TYR A 305 -23.63 -18.08 -9.70
CA TYR A 305 -24.60 -17.82 -8.63
C TYR A 305 -25.50 -16.61 -8.91
N ALA A 306 -25.44 -15.97 -10.08
CA ALA A 306 -26.16 -14.74 -10.41
C ALA A 306 -27.69 -14.84 -10.22
N ASN A 307 -28.27 -16.03 -10.39
CA ASN A 307 -29.70 -16.26 -10.26
C ASN A 307 -30.08 -16.99 -8.94
N ASN A 308 -29.13 -17.16 -8.03
CA ASN A 308 -29.38 -17.79 -6.74
C ASN A 308 -29.79 -16.72 -5.72
N PRO A 309 -31.03 -16.74 -5.18
CA PRO A 309 -31.49 -15.69 -4.25
C PRO A 309 -30.86 -15.80 -2.86
N ASP A 310 -30.12 -16.85 -2.59
CA ASP A 310 -29.48 -17.09 -1.29
C ASP A 310 -27.98 -16.70 -1.27
N ILE A 311 -27.37 -16.38 -2.45
CA ILE A 311 -25.93 -16.16 -2.59
C ILE A 311 -25.67 -14.86 -3.34
#